data_dc209e23a2aa7398065dc9f5c822aa33
#
_entry.id   dc209e23a2aa7398065dc9f5c822aa33
#
_cell.length_a   1.000
_cell.length_b   1.000
_cell.length_c   1.000
_cell.angle_alpha   90.00
_cell.angle_beta   90.00
_cell.angle_gamma   90.00
#
_symmetry.space_group_name_H-M   'P 1'
#
loop_
_entity.id
_entity.type
_entity.pdbx_description
1 polymer ?
#
loop_
_entity_poly.entity_id
_entity_poly.type
_entity_poly.pdbx_seq_one_letter_code
_entity_poly.pdbx_strand_id
1 'polypeptide(L)'
;MSAFFKDIFRSVRRSMSRFLSIIAITALGAGVFAGLAAVAPDMWQTGDDYFDRQNLMDLRLLSTYGFTEDDIAQIREEEGICGVFATYSADVVASIDGTDYTLRLHGLPDDPTRMSADDMNLPVLVEGRWPEKKGECVLVKKAIEIDS
;
A
#
# COMPACT_ATOMS: atom_id res chain seq x y z
N MET A 1 -1.21 10.58 -57.29
CA MET A 1 -0.78 9.40 -56.49
C MET A 1 -0.10 8.44 -57.42
N SER A 2 1.20 8.17 -57.25
CA SER A 2 2.01 7.38 -58.16
C SER A 2 1.50 5.94 -58.28
N ALA A 3 1.65 5.33 -59.44
CA ALA A 3 1.29 3.93 -59.75
C ALA A 3 1.88 2.96 -58.72
N PHE A 4 3.03 3.29 -58.16
CA PHE A 4 3.71 2.55 -57.08
C PHE A 4 2.87 2.35 -55.81
N PHE A 5 2.17 3.36 -55.32
CA PHE A 5 1.28 3.21 -54.13
C PHE A 5 0.06 2.34 -54.43
N LYS A 6 -0.48 2.38 -55.62
CA LYS A 6 -1.58 1.52 -56.03
C LYS A 6 -1.18 0.05 -56.09
N ASP A 7 0.03 -0.26 -56.55
CA ASP A 7 0.54 -1.63 -56.61
C ASP A 7 0.84 -2.20 -55.20
N ILE A 8 1.41 -1.39 -54.32
CA ILE A 8 1.60 -1.79 -52.90
C ILE A 8 0.28 -2.11 -52.24
N PHE A 9 -0.72 -1.24 -52.40
CA PHE A 9 -2.03 -1.43 -51.78
C PHE A 9 -2.75 -2.67 -52.33
N ARG A 10 -2.63 -2.94 -53.63
CA ARG A 10 -3.16 -4.11 -54.29
C ARG A 10 -2.48 -5.39 -53.80
N SER A 11 -1.17 -5.36 -53.61
CA SER A 11 -0.35 -6.49 -53.14
C SER A 11 -0.70 -6.83 -51.69
N VAL A 12 -0.84 -5.84 -50.79
CA VAL A 12 -1.25 -5.99 -49.44
C VAL A 12 -2.65 -6.61 -49.34
N ARG A 13 -3.58 -6.08 -50.14
CA ARG A 13 -4.96 -6.61 -50.16
C ARG A 13 -5.09 -8.05 -50.66
N ARG A 14 -4.17 -8.48 -51.51
CA ARG A 14 -4.13 -9.87 -52.04
C ARG A 14 -3.53 -10.85 -51.01
N SER A 15 -2.70 -10.37 -50.11
CA SER A 15 -2.07 -11.20 -49.07
C SER A 15 -2.42 -10.74 -47.63
N MET A 16 -3.68 -10.27 -47.46
CA MET A 16 -4.17 -9.72 -46.20
C MET A 16 -3.94 -10.63 -45.00
N SER A 17 -4.12 -11.92 -45.15
CA SER A 17 -3.95 -12.91 -44.08
C SER A 17 -2.51 -12.92 -43.52
N ARG A 18 -1.50 -12.90 -44.43
CA ARG A 18 -0.08 -12.86 -44.03
C ARG A 18 0.28 -11.52 -43.40
N PHE A 19 -0.22 -10.43 -43.99
CA PHE A 19 0.01 -9.08 -43.47
C PHE A 19 -0.57 -8.91 -42.06
N LEU A 20 -1.81 -9.38 -41.87
CA LEU A 20 -2.46 -9.33 -40.57
C LEU A 20 -1.75 -10.18 -39.50
N SER A 21 -1.26 -11.37 -39.90
CA SER A 21 -0.49 -12.23 -38.97
C SER A 21 0.81 -11.59 -38.54
N ILE A 22 1.54 -10.92 -39.44
CA ILE A 22 2.79 -10.23 -39.10
C ILE A 22 2.49 -9.05 -38.16
N ILE A 23 1.46 -8.24 -38.46
CA ILE A 23 1.06 -7.14 -37.60
C ILE A 23 0.66 -7.66 -36.22
N ALA A 24 -0.13 -8.72 -36.14
CA ALA A 24 -0.58 -9.29 -34.87
C ALA A 24 0.60 -9.77 -34.01
N ILE A 25 1.57 -10.46 -34.61
CA ILE A 25 2.76 -10.95 -33.89
C ILE A 25 3.63 -9.78 -33.42
N THR A 26 3.87 -8.80 -34.28
CA THR A 26 4.68 -7.62 -33.89
C THR A 26 3.97 -6.76 -32.85
N ALA A 27 2.66 -6.57 -32.98
CA ALA A 27 1.86 -5.84 -31.99
C ALA A 27 1.82 -6.56 -30.62
N LEU A 28 1.67 -7.89 -30.61
CA LEU A 28 1.76 -8.70 -29.41
C LEU A 28 3.14 -8.58 -28.73
N GLY A 29 4.21 -8.73 -29.51
CA GLY A 29 5.57 -8.62 -28.99
C GLY A 29 5.86 -7.22 -28.39
N ALA A 30 5.53 -6.18 -29.13
CA ALA A 30 5.70 -4.80 -28.67
C ALA A 30 4.80 -4.49 -27.45
N GLY A 31 3.55 -4.95 -27.49
CA GLY A 31 2.58 -4.74 -26.41
C GLY A 31 2.97 -5.43 -25.10
N VAL A 32 3.43 -6.69 -25.17
CA VAL A 32 3.94 -7.41 -24.01
C VAL A 32 5.16 -6.74 -23.42
N PHE A 33 6.11 -6.35 -24.27
CA PHE A 33 7.33 -5.66 -23.81
C PHE A 33 7.02 -4.32 -23.16
N ALA A 34 6.17 -3.50 -23.79
CA ALA A 34 5.74 -2.22 -23.22
C ALA A 34 4.97 -2.40 -21.91
N GLY A 35 4.08 -3.40 -21.84
CA GLY A 35 3.34 -3.72 -20.61
C GLY A 35 4.24 -4.13 -19.47
N LEU A 36 5.21 -5.01 -19.71
CA LEU A 36 6.18 -5.40 -18.68
C LEU A 36 7.05 -4.23 -18.22
N ALA A 37 7.44 -3.34 -19.13
CA ALA A 37 8.23 -2.16 -18.78
C ALA A 37 7.43 -1.14 -17.94
N ALA A 38 6.12 -1.09 -18.10
CA ALA A 38 5.24 -0.18 -17.35
C ALA A 38 4.92 -0.70 -15.93
N VAL A 39 4.97 -2.00 -15.68
CA VAL A 39 4.58 -2.61 -14.39
C VAL A 39 5.42 -2.08 -13.22
N ALA A 40 6.73 -1.97 -13.39
CA ALA A 40 7.61 -1.56 -12.30
C ALA A 40 7.32 -0.12 -11.82
N PRO A 41 7.28 0.91 -12.69
CA PRO A 41 6.95 2.26 -12.26
C PRO A 41 5.54 2.37 -11.66
N ASP A 42 4.54 1.67 -12.22
CA ASP A 42 3.18 1.69 -11.70
C ASP A 42 3.09 1.09 -10.30
N MET A 43 3.83 0.00 -10.03
CA MET A 43 3.90 -0.60 -8.69
C MET A 43 4.57 0.34 -7.69
N TRP A 44 5.66 1.00 -8.06
CA TRP A 44 6.33 1.98 -7.20
C TRP A 44 5.40 3.14 -6.87
N GLN A 45 4.77 3.72 -7.87
CA GLN A 45 3.85 4.83 -7.67
C GLN A 45 2.65 4.45 -6.80
N THR A 46 2.07 3.26 -7.02
CA THR A 46 0.95 2.77 -6.20
C THR A 46 1.36 2.55 -4.75
N GLY A 47 2.58 2.03 -4.54
CA GLY A 47 3.15 1.84 -3.19
C GLY A 47 3.39 3.17 -2.48
N ASP A 48 3.99 4.12 -3.18
CA ASP A 48 4.28 5.46 -2.68
C ASP A 48 2.99 6.20 -2.31
N ASP A 49 2.02 6.25 -3.22
CA ASP A 49 0.69 6.80 -2.96
C ASP A 49 -0.02 6.16 -1.76
N TYR A 50 0.19 4.86 -1.52
CA TYR A 50 -0.38 4.17 -0.37
C TYR A 50 0.32 4.60 0.92
N PHE A 51 1.64 4.67 0.92
CA PHE A 51 2.43 5.07 2.08
C PHE A 51 2.11 6.50 2.49
N ASP A 52 2.02 7.41 1.53
CA ASP A 52 1.65 8.81 1.76
C ASP A 52 0.23 8.94 2.34
N ARG A 53 -0.74 8.22 1.78
CA ARG A 53 -2.14 8.28 2.25
C ARG A 53 -2.33 7.75 3.66
N GLN A 54 -1.51 6.78 4.07
CA GLN A 54 -1.58 6.19 5.41
C GLN A 54 -0.59 6.85 6.38
N ASN A 55 0.14 7.88 5.93
CA ASN A 55 1.18 8.56 6.69
C ASN A 55 2.09 7.54 7.39
N LEU A 56 2.67 6.61 6.59
CA LEU A 56 3.54 5.59 7.15
C LEU A 56 4.80 6.23 7.74
N MET A 57 5.21 5.74 8.91
CA MET A 57 6.43 6.18 9.57
C MET A 57 7.67 5.81 8.76
N ASP A 58 8.62 6.74 8.67
CA ASP A 58 9.95 6.48 8.12
C ASP A 58 10.88 5.86 9.16
N LEU A 59 10.73 6.27 10.42
CA LEU A 59 11.56 5.83 11.54
C LEU A 59 10.71 5.39 12.74
N ARG A 60 11.14 4.29 13.37
CA ARG A 60 10.57 3.83 14.62
C ARG A 60 11.63 3.78 15.71
N LEU A 61 11.44 4.57 16.73
CA LEU A 61 12.27 4.58 17.93
C LEU A 61 11.63 3.69 18.99
N LEU A 62 12.42 2.85 19.63
CA LEU A 62 11.99 1.98 20.69
C LEU A 62 12.84 2.20 21.93
N SER A 63 12.22 2.41 23.07
CA SER A 63 12.89 2.49 24.36
C SER A 63 12.31 1.48 25.35
N THR A 64 13.17 0.77 26.05
CA THR A 64 12.78 -0.19 27.09
C THR A 64 12.19 0.50 28.31
N TYR A 65 12.62 1.74 28.56
CA TYR A 65 12.15 2.55 29.69
C TYR A 65 11.04 3.55 29.30
N GLY A 66 10.66 3.58 28.03
CA GLY A 66 9.75 4.57 27.46
C GLY A 66 10.48 5.87 27.08
N PHE A 67 9.71 6.83 26.64
CA PHE A 67 10.13 8.20 26.37
C PHE A 67 9.35 9.13 27.26
N THR A 68 10.01 10.16 27.77
CA THR A 68 9.35 11.25 28.52
C THR A 68 8.74 12.25 27.55
N GLU A 69 7.84 13.11 28.02
CA GLU A 69 7.29 14.22 27.23
C GLU A 69 8.39 15.18 26.73
N ASP A 70 9.44 15.36 27.55
CA ASP A 70 10.60 16.19 27.19
C ASP A 70 11.41 15.56 26.05
N ASP A 71 11.59 14.23 26.05
CA ASP A 71 12.27 13.51 24.98
C ASP A 71 11.48 13.63 23.67
N ILE A 72 10.16 13.48 23.73
CA ILE A 72 9.27 13.60 22.57
C ILE A 72 9.31 15.03 22.01
N ALA A 73 9.32 16.04 22.89
CA ALA A 73 9.42 17.43 22.49
C ALA A 73 10.77 17.73 21.79
N GLN A 74 11.88 17.21 22.32
CA GLN A 74 13.19 17.36 21.70
C GLN A 74 13.26 16.70 20.32
N ILE A 75 12.73 15.47 20.18
CA ILE A 75 12.68 14.78 18.89
C ILE A 75 11.87 15.61 17.88
N ARG A 76 10.78 16.23 18.31
CA ARG A 76 9.91 17.04 17.43
C ARG A 76 10.60 18.31 16.93
N GLU A 77 11.55 18.85 17.69
CA GLU A 77 12.32 20.04 17.35
C GLU A 77 13.52 19.76 16.42
N GLU A 78 13.87 18.49 16.19
CA GLU A 78 15.00 18.13 15.34
C GLU A 78 14.72 18.46 13.86
N GLU A 79 15.74 18.95 13.17
CA GLU A 79 15.65 19.32 11.77
C GLU A 79 15.35 18.08 10.89
N GLY A 80 14.32 18.16 10.05
CA GLY A 80 13.90 17.08 9.17
C GLY A 80 12.82 16.17 9.75
N ILE A 81 12.38 16.41 10.98
CA ILE A 81 11.22 15.70 11.57
C ILE A 81 9.93 16.44 11.21
N CYS A 82 9.04 15.79 10.46
CA CYS A 82 7.76 16.36 10.05
C CYS A 82 6.64 16.09 11.06
N GLY A 83 6.74 15.01 11.84
CA GLY A 83 5.78 14.64 12.86
C GLY A 83 6.32 13.56 13.79
N VAL A 84 5.75 13.46 14.98
CA VAL A 84 6.12 12.45 15.99
C VAL A 84 4.86 11.86 16.60
N PHE A 85 4.63 10.58 16.37
CA PHE A 85 3.53 9.82 16.97
C PHE A 85 4.06 8.95 18.10
N ALA A 86 3.80 9.37 19.34
CA ALA A 86 4.13 8.61 20.53
C ALA A 86 3.01 7.63 20.87
N THR A 87 3.32 6.35 20.86
CA THR A 87 2.35 5.29 21.13
C THR A 87 2.96 4.13 21.90
N TYR A 88 2.11 3.27 22.42
CA TYR A 88 2.52 2.05 23.11
C TYR A 88 2.20 0.82 22.26
N SER A 89 3.09 -0.17 22.33
CA SER A 89 2.81 -1.51 21.83
C SER A 89 3.10 -2.55 22.90
N ALA A 90 2.22 -3.54 23.04
CA ALA A 90 2.39 -4.62 23.99
C ALA A 90 2.00 -5.95 23.37
N ASP A 91 2.75 -7.00 23.71
CA ASP A 91 2.38 -8.35 23.35
C ASP A 91 1.51 -8.94 24.46
N VAL A 92 0.35 -9.44 24.10
CA VAL A 92 -0.63 -10.05 25.01
C VAL A 92 -0.98 -11.45 24.54
N VAL A 93 -1.31 -12.32 25.49
CA VAL A 93 -1.85 -13.63 25.19
C VAL A 93 -3.37 -13.57 25.36
N ALA A 94 -4.09 -13.90 24.29
CA ALA A 94 -5.54 -14.03 24.28
C ALA A 94 -5.92 -15.50 24.10
N SER A 95 -6.75 -16.03 25.00
CA SER A 95 -7.29 -17.40 24.87
C SER A 95 -8.64 -17.33 24.17
N ILE A 96 -8.71 -17.87 22.95
CA ILE A 96 -9.92 -17.92 22.12
C ILE A 96 -10.25 -19.39 21.89
N ASP A 97 -11.44 -19.81 22.28
CA ASP A 97 -11.91 -21.21 22.15
C ASP A 97 -10.94 -22.27 22.69
N GLY A 98 -10.23 -21.94 23.78
CA GLY A 98 -9.25 -22.82 24.41
C GLY A 98 -7.88 -22.88 23.74
N THR A 99 -7.64 -22.05 22.73
CA THR A 99 -6.36 -21.89 22.07
C THR A 99 -5.73 -20.54 22.43
N ASP A 100 -4.47 -20.54 22.83
CA ASP A 100 -3.74 -19.33 23.19
C ASP A 100 -3.09 -18.70 21.97
N TYR A 101 -3.42 -17.45 21.70
CA TYR A 101 -2.85 -16.63 20.63
C TYR A 101 -2.03 -15.49 21.22
N THR A 102 -0.85 -15.28 20.67
CA THR A 102 -0.06 -14.09 20.99
C THR A 102 -0.44 -12.97 20.05
N LEU A 103 -1.02 -11.92 20.57
CA LEU A 103 -1.47 -10.74 19.83
C LEU A 103 -0.59 -9.55 20.19
N ARG A 104 -0.25 -8.74 19.19
CA ARG A 104 0.40 -7.46 19.41
C ARG A 104 -0.62 -6.35 19.37
N LEU A 105 -0.77 -5.65 20.49
CA LEU A 105 -1.60 -4.46 20.60
C LEU A 105 -0.79 -3.24 20.19
N HIS A 106 -1.41 -2.36 19.41
CA HIS A 106 -0.89 -1.06 19.07
C HIS A 106 -1.87 0.01 19.52
N GLY A 107 -1.37 1.06 20.15
CA GLY A 107 -2.18 2.24 20.43
C GLY A 107 -2.52 2.95 19.12
N LEU A 108 -3.77 3.38 19.00
CA LEU A 108 -4.26 4.21 17.90
C LEU A 108 -4.32 5.69 18.35
N PRO A 109 -4.33 6.64 17.39
CA PRO A 109 -4.67 8.02 17.68
C PRO A 109 -6.05 8.14 18.34
N ASP A 110 -6.27 9.20 19.10
CA ASP A 110 -7.55 9.46 19.79
C ASP A 110 -8.71 9.55 18.80
N ASP A 111 -8.48 10.10 17.63
CA ASP A 111 -9.46 10.14 16.53
C ASP A 111 -8.84 9.57 15.24
N PRO A 112 -8.94 8.25 15.00
CA PRO A 112 -8.39 7.62 13.82
C PRO A 112 -9.09 7.99 12.51
N THR A 113 -10.17 8.81 12.59
CA THR A 113 -10.87 9.34 11.42
C THR A 113 -10.31 10.68 10.93
N ARG A 114 -9.51 11.35 11.77
CA ARG A 114 -8.87 12.61 11.45
C ARG A 114 -7.37 12.40 11.29
N MET A 115 -6.90 12.77 10.12
CA MET A 115 -5.47 12.79 9.81
C MET A 115 -4.86 14.07 10.37
N SER A 116 -4.02 13.93 11.39
CA SER A 116 -3.12 14.98 11.86
C SER A 116 -1.71 14.71 11.33
N ALA A 117 -0.87 15.73 11.27
CA ALA A 117 0.54 15.57 10.88
C ALA A 117 1.32 14.62 11.82
N ASP A 118 0.89 14.55 13.08
CA ASP A 118 1.47 13.66 14.09
C ASP A 118 0.88 12.24 14.07
N ASP A 119 -0.23 11.99 13.37
CA ASP A 119 -0.85 10.67 13.30
C ASP A 119 -0.18 9.83 12.22
N MET A 120 0.44 8.72 12.60
CA MET A 120 1.17 7.85 11.70
C MET A 120 0.60 6.44 11.68
N ASN A 121 0.87 5.71 10.60
CA ASN A 121 0.46 4.32 10.41
C ASN A 121 -1.05 4.12 10.56
N LEU A 122 -1.83 4.98 9.93
CA LEU A 122 -3.28 4.95 10.02
C LEU A 122 -3.83 3.67 9.38
N PRO A 123 -4.53 2.82 10.14
CA PRO A 123 -5.12 1.61 9.60
C PRO A 123 -6.39 1.95 8.80
N VAL A 124 -6.66 1.13 7.77
CA VAL A 124 -7.89 1.24 6.97
C VAL A 124 -8.96 0.34 7.56
N LEU A 125 -10.08 0.91 7.95
CA LEU A 125 -11.23 0.14 8.42
C LEU A 125 -11.94 -0.51 7.23
N VAL A 126 -11.94 -1.83 7.19
CA VAL A 126 -12.57 -2.62 6.11
C VAL A 126 -14.03 -2.93 6.46
N GLU A 127 -14.30 -3.30 7.70
CA GLU A 127 -15.62 -3.67 8.19
C GLU A 127 -15.79 -3.20 9.65
N GLY A 128 -17.04 -2.93 10.07
CA GLY A 128 -17.36 -2.54 11.44
C GLY A 128 -17.24 -1.04 11.68
N ARG A 129 -16.82 -0.66 12.88
CA ARG A 129 -16.63 0.73 13.31
C ARG A 129 -15.35 0.87 14.13
N TRP A 130 -14.88 2.07 14.29
CA TRP A 130 -13.79 2.39 15.19
C TRP A 130 -14.21 2.21 16.65
N PRO A 131 -13.26 1.88 17.57
CA PRO A 131 -13.51 1.81 19.00
C PRO A 131 -13.98 3.17 19.53
N GLU A 132 -15.08 3.18 20.29
CA GLU A 132 -15.61 4.38 20.95
C GLU A 132 -15.52 4.31 22.46
N LYS A 133 -15.34 3.10 22.99
CA LYS A 133 -15.35 2.84 24.43
C LYS A 133 -14.13 2.06 24.87
N LYS A 134 -13.77 2.22 26.14
CA LYS A 134 -12.74 1.37 26.77
C LYS A 134 -13.09 -0.10 26.63
N GLY A 135 -12.10 -0.89 26.22
CA GLY A 135 -12.24 -2.34 26.03
C GLY A 135 -12.66 -2.77 24.64
N GLU A 136 -12.88 -1.83 23.74
CA GLU A 136 -13.09 -2.11 22.31
C GLU A 136 -11.74 -2.04 21.57
N CYS A 137 -11.58 -2.89 20.55
CA CYS A 137 -10.41 -2.88 19.68
C CYS A 137 -10.82 -3.24 18.25
N VAL A 138 -9.96 -2.93 17.30
CA VAL A 138 -10.04 -3.42 15.93
C VAL A 138 -9.02 -4.52 15.74
N LEU A 139 -9.39 -5.55 14.98
CA LEU A 139 -8.51 -6.66 14.66
C LEU A 139 -8.12 -6.62 13.18
N VAL A 140 -6.92 -7.07 12.88
CA VAL A 140 -6.52 -7.28 11.49
C VAL A 140 -7.37 -8.41 10.89
N LYS A 141 -7.94 -8.19 9.71
CA LYS A 141 -8.83 -9.16 9.04
C LYS A 141 -8.25 -10.57 9.00
N LYS A 142 -6.95 -10.71 8.78
CA LYS A 142 -6.24 -11.99 8.74
C LYS A 142 -6.22 -12.74 10.08
N ALA A 143 -6.41 -12.05 11.22
CA ALA A 143 -6.48 -12.69 12.52
C ALA A 143 -7.83 -13.37 12.76
N ILE A 144 -8.88 -13.01 12.02
CA ILE A 144 -10.22 -13.57 12.11
C ILE A 144 -10.37 -14.81 11.20
N GLU A 145 -9.56 -14.96 10.18
CA GLU A 145 -9.61 -16.07 9.22
C GLU A 145 -8.93 -17.36 9.73
N ILE A 146 -8.36 -17.35 10.92
CA ILE A 146 -7.65 -18.50 11.49
C ILE A 146 -8.61 -19.64 11.91
N ASP A 147 -9.93 -19.39 11.94
CA ASP A 147 -10.91 -20.32 12.52
C ASP A 147 -12.20 -20.52 11.68
N SER A 148 -12.07 -20.55 10.35
CA SER A 148 -13.20 -20.92 9.49
C SER A 148 -12.88 -22.05 8.51
#